data_6f67c1d3ab7c36b2853ddcafc85cd0c2
#
_entry.id   6f67c1d3ab7c36b2853ddcafc85cd0c2
#
_cell.length_a   1.000
_cell.length_b   1.000
_cell.length_c   1.000
_cell.angle_alpha   90.00
_cell.angle_beta   90.00
_cell.angle_gamma   90.00
#
_symmetry.space_group_name_H-M   'P 1'
#
loop_
_entity.id
_entity.type
_entity.pdbx_description
1 polymer ?
#
loop_
_entity_poly.entity_id
_entity_poly.type
_entity_poly.pdbx_seq_one_letter_code
_entity_poly.pdbx_strand_id
1 'polypeptide(L)'
;MQTPSDSSKISRCYSKALLSDARYLTIHGMMQRISSLSFCGSRIGLFISAYLLCGAVASEELLIAVASNFSGPMAELAKRFEAQTGHNIKVAYGSSGRLFAQIRSGAPFQVFLSADQDKPARLADLGLADSASRFTYASGELVLWSVDSSREVSDSNALLSPDVHRIALANPRLAPYGTAAAEALNELGLLAKLSGKLVQGENIAQTFQFVESGNAQLGFVARSQVLSLTEIRAGATWVVPDHLYRPIRQDAVLLNRAIGCQVCSEFLSFLREDAQLALISASGYRVD
;
A
#
# COMPACT_ATOMS: atom_id res chain seq x y z
N MET A 1 -2.43 62.13 11.36
CA MET A 1 -1.47 62.02 12.49
C MET A 1 -0.86 60.63 12.33
N GLN A 2 0.19 60.65 11.66
CA GLN A 2 1.58 60.32 12.06
C GLN A 2 1.81 58.84 12.32
N THR A 3 2.40 58.23 11.35
CA THR A 3 3.44 57.20 11.41
C THR A 3 4.62 57.66 12.29
N PRO A 4 5.69 56.93 12.64
CA PRO A 4 6.38 55.96 11.79
C PRO A 4 7.04 54.78 12.56
N SER A 5 7.48 53.76 11.77
CA SER A 5 8.85 53.22 11.61
C SER A 5 9.60 52.70 12.84
N ASP A 6 10.12 51.55 12.82
CA ASP A 6 11.56 51.40 12.65
C ASP A 6 11.96 50.02 12.23
N SER A 7 12.71 49.99 11.19
CA SER A 7 13.50 48.94 10.64
C SER A 7 14.86 48.94 11.32
N SER A 8 15.53 47.81 11.29
CA SER A 8 16.97 47.71 11.14
C SER A 8 17.77 47.10 12.29
N LYS A 9 18.67 46.27 11.82
CA LYS A 9 19.95 45.85 12.39
C LYS A 9 19.84 44.65 13.36
N ILE A 10 20.47 43.55 13.06
CA ILE A 10 21.93 43.47 13.14
C ILE A 10 22.44 42.35 12.22
N SER A 11 23.27 42.74 11.33
CA SER A 11 24.22 41.97 10.58
C SER A 11 25.51 41.78 11.42
N ARG A 12 26.25 40.71 11.11
CA ARG A 12 27.70 40.50 11.30
C ARG A 12 28.18 40.05 12.66
N CYS A 13 28.74 38.86 12.64
CA CYS A 13 30.12 38.71 13.10
C CYS A 13 30.84 37.64 12.26
N TYR A 14 31.73 38.16 11.41
CA TYR A 14 32.90 37.45 10.86
C TYR A 14 33.97 37.42 11.93
N SER A 15 34.69 36.29 12.05
CA SER A 15 36.11 36.21 12.43
C SER A 15 36.57 34.76 12.19
N LYS A 16 37.32 34.41 11.18
CA LYS A 16 38.77 34.49 10.95
C LYS A 16 39.64 34.14 12.15
N ALA A 17 40.23 32.94 12.08
CA ALA A 17 41.58 32.56 12.47
C ALA A 17 41.82 31.18 11.84
N LEU A 18 42.59 30.97 10.83
CA LEU A 18 44.05 31.08 10.59
C LEU A 18 44.91 30.40 11.66
N LEU A 19 45.75 29.55 11.12
CA LEU A 19 46.99 28.95 11.60
C LEU A 19 46.81 27.42 11.77
N SER A 20 47.48 26.64 11.06
CA SER A 20 48.80 26.54 10.42
C SER A 20 49.36 25.16 10.74
N ASP A 21 49.80 24.54 9.70
CA ASP A 21 51.02 23.71 9.66
C ASP A 21 51.29 22.67 10.77
N ALA A 22 51.38 21.51 10.31
CA ALA A 22 52.44 20.54 10.58
C ALA A 22 51.89 19.12 10.57
N ARG A 23 52.07 18.45 9.48
CA ARG A 23 52.33 16.98 9.43
C ARG A 23 52.42 16.47 7.96
N TYR A 24 53.16 17.23 7.18
CA TYR A 24 53.82 16.70 5.98
C TYR A 24 55.30 16.46 6.32
N LEU A 25 55.58 15.40 7.01
CA LEU A 25 56.97 14.87 7.19
C LEU A 25 56.83 13.60 8.04
N THR A 26 56.51 12.48 7.48
CA THR A 26 56.94 11.13 7.97
C THR A 26 56.42 10.01 7.06
N ILE A 27 56.56 10.13 5.75
CA ILE A 27 56.37 8.99 4.82
C ILE A 27 57.62 8.75 3.95
N HIS A 28 58.76 9.36 4.27
CA HIS A 28 60.00 9.16 3.50
C HIS A 28 61.08 8.40 4.25
N GLY A 29 60.79 7.85 5.43
CA GLY A 29 61.75 7.15 6.27
C GLY A 29 61.60 5.65 6.46
N MET A 30 60.65 5.01 5.76
CA MET A 30 60.31 3.60 6.02
C MET A 30 60.43 2.69 4.80
N MET A 31 61.18 3.14 3.77
CA MET A 31 61.35 2.40 2.53
C MET A 31 62.80 1.88 2.31
N GLN A 32 63.57 1.71 3.36
CA GLN A 32 64.91 1.13 3.27
C GLN A 32 65.27 0.16 4.40
N ARG A 33 64.41 -0.80 4.74
CA ARG A 33 64.84 -1.98 5.52
C ARG A 33 63.84 -3.13 5.37
N ILE A 34 63.58 -3.61 4.16
CA ILE A 34 63.04 -4.97 3.96
C ILE A 34 63.69 -5.52 2.69
N SER A 35 64.95 -5.81 2.79
CA SER A 35 65.64 -6.69 1.86
C SER A 35 66.41 -7.74 2.71
N SER A 36 65.64 -8.72 3.18
CA SER A 36 66.16 -10.05 3.52
C SER A 36 65.12 -10.77 4.42
N LEU A 37 64.08 -11.31 3.81
CA LEU A 37 63.37 -12.48 4.34
C LEU A 37 62.74 -13.18 3.15
N SER A 38 63.58 -13.99 2.54
CA SER A 38 63.18 -14.96 1.53
C SER A 38 62.36 -16.06 2.18
N PHE A 39 61.34 -16.49 1.45
CA PHE A 39 60.83 -17.85 1.46
C PHE A 39 60.20 -18.38 2.76
N CYS A 40 58.95 -18.03 3.00
CA CYS A 40 57.95 -19.03 3.45
C CYS A 40 56.57 -18.36 3.48
N GLY A 41 55.69 -18.63 2.55
CA GLY A 41 54.38 -18.01 2.65
C GLY A 41 53.50 -18.10 1.42
N SER A 42 53.59 -19.19 0.65
CA SER A 42 52.69 -19.43 -0.49
C SER A 42 51.31 -20.04 -0.10
N ARG A 43 50.88 -19.91 1.16
CA ARG A 43 49.60 -20.48 1.62
C ARG A 43 48.65 -19.49 2.33
N ILE A 44 49.03 -18.27 2.57
CA ILE A 44 48.20 -17.26 3.25
C ILE A 44 47.44 -16.35 2.26
N GLY A 45 47.94 -16.22 1.01
CA GLY A 45 47.31 -15.40 -0.03
C GLY A 45 45.95 -15.95 -0.57
N LEU A 46 45.65 -17.24 -0.37
CA LEU A 46 44.46 -17.86 -0.93
C LEU A 46 43.19 -17.75 -0.03
N PHE A 47 43.37 -17.40 1.24
CA PHE A 47 42.24 -17.28 2.18
C PHE A 47 41.63 -15.88 2.28
N ILE A 48 42.31 -14.85 1.81
CA ILE A 48 41.80 -13.47 1.83
C ILE A 48 40.94 -13.15 0.58
N SER A 49 41.16 -13.89 -0.52
CA SER A 49 40.41 -13.68 -1.77
C SER A 49 38.99 -14.31 -1.74
N ALA A 50 38.71 -15.19 -0.78
CA ALA A 50 37.39 -15.87 -0.67
C ALA A 50 36.36 -15.08 0.15
N TYR A 51 36.75 -14.02 0.84
CA TYR A 51 35.84 -13.24 1.71
C TYR A 51 35.28 -11.97 1.05
N LEU A 52 35.63 -11.65 -0.18
CA LEU A 52 35.22 -10.44 -0.90
C LEU A 52 34.13 -10.70 -1.97
N LEU A 53 33.61 -11.92 -2.06
CA LEU A 53 32.42 -12.24 -2.87
C LEU A 53 31.15 -12.28 -1.98
N CYS A 54 31.01 -11.39 -1.02
CA CYS A 54 29.72 -11.02 -0.51
C CYS A 54 29.09 -10.13 -1.59
N GLY A 55 28.42 -10.77 -2.56
CA GLY A 55 27.72 -10.07 -3.62
C GLY A 55 26.78 -9.07 -2.96
N ALA A 56 26.99 -7.79 -3.20
CA ALA A 56 26.02 -6.77 -2.89
C ALA A 56 24.73 -7.21 -3.61
N VAL A 57 23.75 -7.70 -2.87
CA VAL A 57 22.38 -7.90 -3.41
C VAL A 57 21.95 -6.51 -3.88
N ALA A 58 21.91 -6.30 -5.19
CA ALA A 58 21.44 -5.05 -5.73
C ALA A 58 19.98 -4.89 -5.27
N SER A 59 19.70 -3.81 -4.54
CA SER A 59 18.35 -3.46 -4.16
C SER A 59 17.57 -3.17 -5.44
N GLU A 60 16.55 -3.96 -5.71
CA GLU A 60 15.62 -3.72 -6.82
C GLU A 60 14.38 -2.97 -6.33
N GLU A 61 13.77 -2.22 -7.23
CA GLU A 61 12.54 -1.49 -6.97
C GLU A 61 11.36 -2.22 -7.61
N LEU A 62 10.37 -2.58 -6.79
CA LEU A 62 9.13 -3.23 -7.20
C LEU A 62 7.97 -2.25 -7.18
N LEU A 63 7.37 -1.96 -8.34
CA LEU A 63 6.21 -1.09 -8.47
C LEU A 63 4.92 -1.90 -8.56
N ILE A 64 4.07 -1.77 -7.53
CA ILE A 64 2.84 -2.55 -7.37
C ILE A 64 1.61 -1.64 -7.51
N ALA A 65 0.64 -2.06 -8.32
CA ALA A 65 -0.71 -1.49 -8.36
C ALA A 65 -1.59 -2.21 -7.33
N VAL A 66 -2.18 -1.49 -6.38
CA VAL A 66 -2.94 -2.08 -5.27
C VAL A 66 -4.31 -1.42 -5.13
N ALA A 67 -5.36 -2.22 -5.08
CA ALA A 67 -6.70 -1.74 -4.78
C ALA A 67 -6.74 -1.08 -3.39
N SER A 68 -7.33 0.12 -3.30
CA SER A 68 -7.23 1.01 -2.14
C SER A 68 -7.82 0.46 -0.84
N ASN A 69 -8.68 -0.57 -0.90
CA ASN A 69 -9.16 -1.27 0.29
C ASN A 69 -8.03 -1.99 1.05
N PHE A 70 -6.97 -2.38 0.33
CA PHE A 70 -5.86 -3.15 0.88
C PHE A 70 -4.67 -2.29 1.33
N SER A 71 -4.85 -0.96 1.38
CA SER A 71 -3.75 -0.02 1.69
C SER A 71 -3.14 -0.23 3.08
N GLY A 72 -3.95 -0.50 4.09
CA GLY A 72 -3.45 -0.76 5.45
C GLY A 72 -2.55 -2.00 5.53
N PRO A 73 -3.06 -3.21 5.20
CA PRO A 73 -2.24 -4.42 5.17
C PRO A 73 -1.03 -4.30 4.25
N MET A 74 -1.19 -3.69 3.06
CA MET A 74 -0.09 -3.53 2.11
C MET A 74 1.07 -2.71 2.65
N ALA A 75 0.79 -1.66 3.44
CA ALA A 75 1.84 -0.85 4.05
C ALA A 75 2.70 -1.66 5.03
N GLU A 76 2.10 -2.56 5.79
CA GLU A 76 2.82 -3.44 6.71
C GLU A 76 3.55 -4.57 5.97
N LEU A 77 2.90 -5.18 4.96
CA LEU A 77 3.51 -6.20 4.11
C LEU A 77 4.74 -5.66 3.37
N ALA A 78 4.67 -4.43 2.85
CA ALA A 78 5.79 -3.77 2.20
C ALA A 78 6.98 -3.64 3.17
N LYS A 79 6.76 -3.12 4.38
CA LYS A 79 7.81 -3.00 5.40
C LYS A 79 8.47 -4.33 5.74
N ARG A 80 7.67 -5.40 5.89
CA ARG A 80 8.19 -6.74 6.19
C ARG A 80 9.02 -7.29 5.04
N PHE A 81 8.53 -7.17 3.82
CA PHE A 81 9.24 -7.61 2.62
C PHE A 81 10.56 -6.85 2.43
N GLU A 82 10.54 -5.52 2.55
CA GLU A 82 11.73 -4.68 2.47
C GLU A 82 12.75 -5.02 3.56
N ALA A 83 12.31 -5.25 4.79
CA ALA A 83 13.18 -5.65 5.89
C ALA A 83 13.81 -7.05 5.69
N GLN A 84 13.07 -7.98 5.07
CA GLN A 84 13.50 -9.35 4.85
C GLN A 84 14.45 -9.48 3.65
N THR A 85 14.23 -8.69 2.59
CA THR A 85 14.90 -8.87 1.31
C THR A 85 15.89 -7.76 0.95
N GLY A 86 15.76 -6.59 1.55
CA GLY A 86 16.51 -5.39 1.18
C GLY A 86 16.04 -4.71 -0.12
N HIS A 87 14.99 -5.23 -0.77
CA HIS A 87 14.37 -4.60 -1.94
C HIS A 87 13.47 -3.44 -1.52
N ASN A 88 13.08 -2.57 -2.46
CA ASN A 88 12.23 -1.42 -2.21
C ASN A 88 10.87 -1.59 -2.90
N ILE A 89 9.77 -1.36 -2.19
CA ILE A 89 8.42 -1.45 -2.75
C ILE A 89 7.82 -0.06 -2.92
N LYS A 90 7.42 0.25 -4.15
CA LYS A 90 6.57 1.40 -4.47
C LYS A 90 5.15 0.97 -4.78
N VAL A 91 4.19 1.58 -4.11
CA VAL A 91 2.78 1.22 -4.24
C VAL A 91 1.98 2.38 -4.84
N ALA A 92 1.20 2.07 -5.87
CA ALA A 92 0.19 2.96 -6.39
C ALA A 92 -1.20 2.46 -5.99
N TYR A 93 -1.94 3.27 -5.22
CA TYR A 93 -3.28 2.95 -4.78
C TYR A 93 -4.37 3.54 -5.68
N GLY A 94 -5.43 2.77 -5.90
CA GLY A 94 -6.57 3.23 -6.70
C GLY A 94 -7.75 2.26 -6.66
N SER A 95 -8.84 2.57 -7.38
CA SER A 95 -9.86 1.56 -7.64
C SER A 95 -9.32 0.51 -8.63
N SER A 96 -9.74 -0.75 -8.49
CA SER A 96 -9.31 -1.83 -9.38
C SER A 96 -9.54 -1.50 -10.86
N GLY A 97 -10.66 -0.83 -11.19
CA GLY A 97 -10.98 -0.43 -12.56
C GLY A 97 -10.05 0.66 -13.11
N ARG A 98 -9.66 1.64 -12.28
CA ARG A 98 -8.70 2.67 -12.69
C ARG A 98 -7.31 2.08 -12.90
N LEU A 99 -6.84 1.24 -11.99
CA LEU A 99 -5.55 0.56 -12.11
C LEU A 99 -5.52 -0.36 -13.35
N PHE A 100 -6.60 -1.13 -13.58
CA PHE A 100 -6.77 -1.92 -14.80
C PHE A 100 -6.64 -1.08 -16.08
N ALA A 101 -7.28 0.09 -16.12
CA ALA A 101 -7.20 0.99 -17.28
C ALA A 101 -5.77 1.52 -17.47
N GLN A 102 -5.07 1.87 -16.38
CA GLN A 102 -3.68 2.31 -16.41
C GLN A 102 -2.75 1.21 -16.94
N ILE A 103 -2.91 -0.04 -16.47
CA ILE A 103 -2.13 -1.19 -16.94
C ILE A 103 -2.34 -1.40 -18.43
N ARG A 104 -3.59 -1.36 -18.91
CA ARG A 104 -3.91 -1.44 -20.35
C ARG A 104 -3.30 -0.30 -21.17
N SER A 105 -3.11 0.87 -20.57
CA SER A 105 -2.46 2.03 -21.19
C SER A 105 -0.94 2.02 -21.04
N GLY A 106 -0.33 0.92 -20.56
CA GLY A 106 1.11 0.76 -20.49
C GLY A 106 1.76 1.32 -19.22
N ALA A 107 1.01 1.58 -18.16
CA ALA A 107 1.59 1.99 -16.86
C ALA A 107 2.62 0.94 -16.38
N PRO A 108 3.74 1.39 -15.76
CA PRO A 108 4.91 0.54 -15.51
C PRO A 108 4.78 -0.37 -14.28
N PHE A 109 3.59 -0.78 -13.92
CA PHE A 109 3.38 -1.71 -12.81
C PHE A 109 3.89 -3.11 -13.15
N GLN A 110 4.39 -3.81 -12.15
CA GLN A 110 4.95 -5.16 -12.26
C GLN A 110 4.02 -6.20 -11.66
N VAL A 111 3.33 -5.85 -10.58
CA VAL A 111 2.35 -6.70 -9.90
C VAL A 111 1.04 -5.91 -9.74
N PHE A 112 -0.09 -6.61 -9.84
CA PHE A 112 -1.41 -6.04 -9.61
C PHE A 112 -2.17 -6.84 -8.55
N LEU A 113 -2.56 -6.16 -7.46
CA LEU A 113 -3.45 -6.66 -6.42
C LEU A 113 -4.82 -6.00 -6.60
N SER A 114 -5.76 -6.73 -7.19
CA SER A 114 -7.13 -6.27 -7.45
C SER A 114 -8.05 -6.62 -6.30
N ALA A 115 -9.10 -5.83 -6.10
CA ALA A 115 -10.19 -6.15 -5.18
C ALA A 115 -11.27 -7.05 -5.83
N ASP A 116 -11.02 -7.61 -6.99
CA ASP A 116 -11.85 -8.61 -7.69
C ASP A 116 -10.99 -9.61 -8.45
N GLN A 117 -11.63 -10.65 -8.97
CA GLN A 117 -11.01 -11.68 -9.81
C GLN A 117 -11.10 -11.35 -11.30
N ASP A 118 -12.09 -10.55 -11.70
CA ASP A 118 -12.42 -10.28 -13.12
C ASP A 118 -11.31 -9.50 -13.83
N LYS A 119 -10.76 -8.46 -13.17
CA LYS A 119 -9.77 -7.60 -13.81
C LYS A 119 -8.43 -8.31 -14.01
N PRO A 120 -7.87 -9.06 -13.03
CA PRO A 120 -6.70 -9.91 -13.26
C PRO A 120 -6.92 -10.95 -14.36
N ALA A 121 -8.08 -11.63 -14.40
CA ALA A 121 -8.43 -12.58 -15.45
C ALA A 121 -8.43 -11.91 -16.83
N ARG A 122 -9.10 -10.76 -16.95
CA ARG A 122 -9.15 -10.01 -18.22
C ARG A 122 -7.79 -9.48 -18.68
N LEU A 123 -6.89 -9.14 -17.76
CA LEU A 123 -5.51 -8.79 -18.14
C LEU A 123 -4.77 -10.00 -18.69
N ALA A 124 -4.97 -11.19 -18.13
CA ALA A 124 -4.40 -12.42 -18.67
C ALA A 124 -4.96 -12.73 -20.08
N ASP A 125 -6.27 -12.63 -20.28
CA ASP A 125 -6.92 -12.82 -21.60
C ASP A 125 -6.42 -11.83 -22.66
N LEU A 126 -6.04 -10.62 -22.23
CA LEU A 126 -5.46 -9.60 -23.10
C LEU A 126 -3.95 -9.77 -23.33
N GLY A 127 -3.31 -10.79 -22.75
CA GLY A 127 -1.87 -10.99 -22.84
C GLY A 127 -1.05 -9.93 -22.08
N LEU A 128 -1.62 -9.32 -21.05
CA LEU A 128 -0.97 -8.29 -20.22
C LEU A 128 -0.56 -8.80 -18.84
N ALA A 129 -1.00 -10.00 -18.45
CA ALA A 129 -0.66 -10.64 -17.19
C ALA A 129 -0.42 -12.14 -17.37
N ASP A 130 0.45 -12.71 -16.54
CA ASP A 130 0.72 -14.14 -16.50
C ASP A 130 -0.41 -14.87 -15.76
N SER A 131 -1.24 -15.61 -16.49
CA SER A 131 -2.37 -16.36 -15.91
C SER A 131 -1.93 -17.40 -14.87
N ALA A 132 -0.72 -17.97 -14.99
CA ALA A 132 -0.20 -18.97 -14.07
C ALA A 132 0.19 -18.37 -12.71
N SER A 133 0.48 -17.09 -12.66
CA SER A 133 0.83 -16.36 -11.44
C SER A 133 -0.39 -15.92 -10.63
N ARG A 134 -1.61 -16.00 -11.21
CA ARG A 134 -2.84 -15.48 -10.60
C ARG A 134 -3.31 -16.36 -9.44
N PHE A 135 -3.62 -15.73 -8.31
CA PHE A 135 -4.23 -16.40 -7.15
C PHE A 135 -5.07 -15.44 -6.33
N THR A 136 -6.05 -15.97 -5.60
CA THR A 136 -6.82 -15.22 -4.60
C THR A 136 -5.97 -15.05 -3.34
N TYR A 137 -5.71 -13.81 -2.94
CA TYR A 137 -4.92 -13.50 -1.74
C TYR A 137 -5.78 -13.13 -0.54
N ALA A 138 -7.05 -12.74 -0.76
CA ALA A 138 -7.97 -12.35 0.28
C ALA A 138 -9.43 -12.33 -0.22
N SER A 139 -10.38 -12.41 0.70
CA SER A 139 -11.80 -12.09 0.47
C SER A 139 -12.20 -10.98 1.43
N GLY A 140 -12.75 -9.89 0.89
CA GLY A 140 -13.12 -8.71 1.66
C GLY A 140 -14.54 -8.77 2.18
N GLU A 141 -14.83 -8.04 3.24
CA GLU A 141 -16.16 -7.88 3.81
C GLU A 141 -16.66 -6.43 3.68
N LEU A 142 -17.90 -6.27 3.29
CA LEU A 142 -18.58 -4.98 3.18
C LEU A 142 -19.24 -4.62 4.51
N VAL A 143 -19.05 -3.40 4.98
CA VAL A 143 -19.73 -2.87 6.16
C VAL A 143 -20.41 -1.54 5.86
N LEU A 144 -21.55 -1.29 6.49
CA LEU A 144 -22.11 0.05 6.61
C LEU A 144 -21.55 0.67 7.88
N TRP A 145 -20.97 1.86 7.77
CA TRP A 145 -20.24 2.51 8.85
C TRP A 145 -20.65 3.97 9.03
N SER A 146 -20.63 4.41 10.29
CA SER A 146 -20.71 5.81 10.71
C SER A 146 -19.56 6.11 11.67
N VAL A 147 -18.92 7.27 11.52
CA VAL A 147 -17.95 7.75 12.52
C VAL A 147 -18.60 8.12 13.85
N ASP A 148 -19.90 8.43 13.83
CA ASP A 148 -20.69 8.75 15.02
C ASP A 148 -21.09 7.46 15.74
N SER A 149 -20.45 7.20 16.89
CA SER A 149 -20.70 6.02 17.73
C SER A 149 -22.06 6.04 18.44
N SER A 150 -22.73 7.19 18.51
CA SER A 150 -24.07 7.31 19.09
C SER A 150 -25.16 6.91 18.10
N ARG A 151 -24.84 6.77 16.81
CA ARG A 151 -25.76 6.35 15.77
C ARG A 151 -26.03 4.85 15.86
N GLU A 152 -27.29 4.48 15.80
CA GLU A 152 -27.67 3.07 15.69
C GLU A 152 -27.44 2.58 14.24
N VAL A 153 -26.45 1.70 14.05
CA VAL A 153 -26.10 1.08 12.77
C VAL A 153 -26.05 -0.44 12.97
N SER A 154 -27.21 -1.03 13.28
CA SER A 154 -27.35 -2.48 13.57
C SER A 154 -27.88 -3.27 12.37
N ASP A 155 -28.53 -2.59 11.43
CA ASP A 155 -29.13 -3.19 10.22
C ASP A 155 -29.33 -2.15 9.11
N SER A 156 -30.03 -2.55 8.04
CA SER A 156 -30.36 -1.68 6.90
C SER A 156 -31.28 -0.52 7.21
N ASN A 157 -32.02 -0.54 8.35
CA ASN A 157 -32.92 0.55 8.72
C ASN A 157 -32.18 1.84 9.01
N ALA A 158 -30.91 1.74 9.42
CA ALA A 158 -30.04 2.90 9.57
C ALA A 158 -29.99 3.79 8.31
N LEU A 159 -30.09 3.21 7.11
CA LEU A 159 -30.10 3.93 5.83
C LEU A 159 -31.37 4.80 5.65
N LEU A 160 -32.44 4.47 6.34
CA LEU A 160 -33.73 5.13 6.24
C LEU A 160 -33.95 6.21 7.31
N SER A 161 -33.04 6.35 8.24
CA SER A 161 -33.08 7.34 9.32
C SER A 161 -33.28 8.77 8.74
N PRO A 162 -34.19 9.59 9.31
CA PRO A 162 -34.48 10.93 8.80
C PRO A 162 -33.32 11.87 8.78
N ASP A 163 -32.34 11.70 9.68
CA ASP A 163 -31.13 12.49 9.81
C ASP A 163 -29.99 12.02 8.89
N VAL A 164 -30.19 10.95 8.13
CA VAL A 164 -29.25 10.52 7.08
C VAL A 164 -29.60 11.22 5.77
N HIS A 165 -28.76 12.16 5.40
CA HIS A 165 -28.89 12.94 4.17
C HIS A 165 -27.91 12.52 3.08
N ARG A 166 -26.76 11.92 3.46
CA ARG A 166 -25.72 11.46 2.55
C ARG A 166 -25.21 10.08 2.96
N ILE A 167 -25.16 9.19 1.98
CA ILE A 167 -24.64 7.83 2.12
C ILE A 167 -23.53 7.65 1.09
N ALA A 168 -22.31 7.43 1.58
CA ALA A 168 -21.14 7.26 0.71
C ALA A 168 -21.04 5.81 0.20
N LEU A 169 -20.70 5.64 -1.08
CA LEU A 169 -20.30 4.36 -1.67
C LEU A 169 -19.21 4.60 -2.72
N ALA A 170 -18.37 3.62 -2.96
CA ALA A 170 -17.40 3.72 -4.06
C ALA A 170 -18.11 3.60 -5.41
N ASN A 171 -17.51 4.16 -6.47
CA ASN A 171 -18.07 4.09 -7.81
C ASN A 171 -18.23 2.64 -8.26
N PRO A 172 -19.47 2.13 -8.49
CA PRO A 172 -19.71 0.72 -8.84
C PRO A 172 -19.08 0.29 -10.17
N ARG A 173 -18.80 1.25 -11.08
CA ARG A 173 -18.15 0.92 -12.36
C ARG A 173 -16.65 0.66 -12.23
N LEU A 174 -16.04 1.17 -11.17
CA LEU A 174 -14.58 1.17 -10.99
C LEU A 174 -14.12 0.35 -9.79
N ALA A 175 -14.93 0.27 -8.73
CA ALA A 175 -14.55 -0.31 -7.45
C ALA A 175 -15.44 -1.50 -7.08
N PRO A 176 -14.87 -2.69 -6.82
CA PRO A 176 -15.62 -3.89 -6.45
C PRO A 176 -16.48 -3.72 -5.20
N TYR A 177 -15.99 -3.01 -4.19
CA TYR A 177 -16.79 -2.65 -3.01
C TYR A 177 -17.98 -1.74 -3.34
N GLY A 178 -17.85 -0.89 -4.36
CA GLY A 178 -18.96 -0.09 -4.86
C GLY A 178 -20.00 -0.94 -5.58
N THR A 179 -19.56 -1.94 -6.34
CA THR A 179 -20.44 -2.93 -6.95
C THR A 179 -21.20 -3.71 -5.87
N ALA A 180 -20.50 -4.21 -4.86
CA ALA A 180 -21.11 -4.93 -3.73
C ALA A 180 -22.12 -4.06 -2.96
N ALA A 181 -21.83 -2.78 -2.73
CA ALA A 181 -22.76 -1.85 -2.08
C ALA A 181 -24.02 -1.61 -2.93
N ALA A 182 -23.88 -1.47 -4.24
CA ALA A 182 -25.02 -1.30 -5.15
C ALA A 182 -25.86 -2.59 -5.23
N GLU A 183 -25.24 -3.77 -5.25
CA GLU A 183 -25.91 -5.06 -5.18
C GLU A 183 -26.71 -5.18 -3.88
N ALA A 184 -26.10 -4.92 -2.72
CA ALA A 184 -26.75 -4.98 -1.42
C ALA A 184 -27.96 -4.02 -1.34
N LEU A 185 -27.79 -2.78 -1.82
CA LEU A 185 -28.89 -1.82 -1.88
C LEU A 185 -30.02 -2.27 -2.81
N ASN A 186 -29.70 -2.95 -3.92
CA ASN A 186 -30.67 -3.49 -4.85
C ASN A 186 -31.45 -4.65 -4.22
N GLU A 187 -30.77 -5.62 -3.61
CA GLU A 187 -31.38 -6.76 -2.92
C GLU A 187 -32.31 -6.31 -1.76
N LEU A 188 -31.95 -5.22 -1.08
CA LEU A 188 -32.77 -4.58 -0.06
C LEU A 188 -33.93 -3.76 -0.64
N GLY A 189 -34.04 -3.57 -1.96
CA GLY A 189 -35.04 -2.71 -2.61
C GLY A 189 -34.84 -1.21 -2.31
N LEU A 190 -33.63 -0.79 -1.87
CA LEU A 190 -33.38 0.56 -1.42
C LEU A 190 -32.60 1.43 -2.43
N LEU A 191 -31.99 0.85 -3.47
CA LEU A 191 -31.13 1.57 -4.40
C LEU A 191 -31.83 2.77 -5.07
N ALA A 192 -33.02 2.57 -5.61
CA ALA A 192 -33.80 3.63 -6.24
C ALA A 192 -34.28 4.67 -5.22
N LYS A 193 -34.76 4.23 -4.05
CA LYS A 193 -35.30 5.09 -2.98
C LYS A 193 -34.22 6.01 -2.41
N LEU A 194 -33.00 5.55 -2.33
CA LEU A 194 -31.86 6.29 -1.74
C LEU A 194 -31.00 7.03 -2.77
N SER A 195 -31.31 6.93 -4.06
CA SER A 195 -30.50 7.48 -5.15
C SER A 195 -30.12 8.96 -4.96
N GLY A 196 -31.05 9.79 -4.45
CA GLY A 196 -30.81 11.20 -4.14
C GLY A 196 -29.92 11.48 -2.93
N LYS A 197 -29.65 10.47 -2.09
CA LYS A 197 -28.75 10.57 -0.94
C LYS A 197 -27.39 9.96 -1.19
N LEU A 198 -27.20 9.22 -2.31
CA LEU A 198 -25.93 8.54 -2.60
C LEU A 198 -24.87 9.52 -3.07
N VAL A 199 -23.69 9.47 -2.45
CA VAL A 199 -22.49 10.20 -2.86
C VAL A 199 -21.40 9.21 -3.24
N GLN A 200 -20.80 9.36 -4.42
CA GLN A 200 -19.83 8.44 -4.94
C GLN A 200 -18.40 8.89 -4.70
N GLY A 201 -17.61 8.04 -4.03
CA GLY A 201 -16.17 8.12 -4.03
C GLY A 201 -15.58 7.44 -5.28
N GLU A 202 -14.47 7.92 -5.79
CA GLU A 202 -13.75 7.34 -6.93
C GLU A 202 -13.25 5.91 -6.62
N ASN A 203 -12.94 5.67 -5.35
CA ASN A 203 -12.50 4.39 -4.79
C ASN A 203 -12.97 4.27 -3.33
N ILE A 204 -12.71 3.11 -2.71
CA ILE A 204 -13.19 2.83 -1.35
C ILE A 204 -12.47 3.66 -0.28
N ALA A 205 -11.22 4.11 -0.52
CA ALA A 205 -10.52 4.99 0.42
C ALA A 205 -11.15 6.38 0.46
N GLN A 206 -11.53 6.95 -0.68
CA GLN A 206 -12.26 8.23 -0.72
C GLN A 206 -13.65 8.10 -0.10
N THR A 207 -14.32 6.96 -0.31
CA THR A 207 -15.63 6.68 0.33
C THR A 207 -15.50 6.70 1.84
N PHE A 208 -14.47 6.04 2.37
CA PHE A 208 -14.16 6.04 3.80
C PHE A 208 -13.92 7.47 4.32
N GLN A 209 -13.12 8.26 3.60
CA GLN A 209 -12.84 9.66 3.96
C GLN A 209 -14.08 10.53 4.01
N PHE A 210 -15.08 10.30 3.14
CA PHE A 210 -16.35 11.05 3.20
C PHE A 210 -17.10 10.83 4.52
N VAL A 211 -17.07 9.62 5.06
CA VAL A 211 -17.68 9.31 6.36
C VAL A 211 -16.81 9.83 7.50
N GLU A 212 -15.50 9.56 7.44
CA GLU A 212 -14.54 9.95 8.49
C GLU A 212 -14.54 11.46 8.72
N SER A 213 -14.69 12.26 7.66
CA SER A 213 -14.74 13.72 7.71
C SER A 213 -16.13 14.29 8.01
N GLY A 214 -17.15 13.43 8.19
CA GLY A 214 -18.54 13.85 8.42
C GLY A 214 -19.26 14.38 7.16
N ASN A 215 -18.63 14.31 5.98
CA ASN A 215 -19.29 14.69 4.72
C ASN A 215 -20.40 13.73 4.28
N ALA A 216 -20.42 12.51 4.83
CA ALA A 216 -21.54 11.58 4.76
C ALA A 216 -21.79 10.99 6.15
N GLN A 217 -23.05 10.82 6.53
CA GLN A 217 -23.44 10.25 7.83
C GLN A 217 -23.19 8.75 7.88
N LEU A 218 -23.35 8.07 6.74
CA LEU A 218 -23.15 6.64 6.58
C LEU A 218 -22.32 6.38 5.32
N GLY A 219 -21.60 5.25 5.28
CA GLY A 219 -20.95 4.80 4.06
C GLY A 219 -20.74 3.30 4.03
N PHE A 220 -20.82 2.74 2.83
CA PHE A 220 -20.40 1.38 2.56
C PHE A 220 -18.90 1.35 2.34
N VAL A 221 -18.18 0.75 3.30
CA VAL A 221 -16.71 0.71 3.34
C VAL A 221 -16.20 -0.71 3.52
N ALA A 222 -14.89 -0.92 3.37
CA ALA A 222 -14.29 -2.21 3.68
C ALA A 222 -14.13 -2.37 5.19
N ARG A 223 -14.44 -3.57 5.72
CA ARG A 223 -14.24 -3.87 7.14
C ARG A 223 -12.81 -3.59 7.60
N SER A 224 -11.83 -3.88 6.76
CA SER A 224 -10.41 -3.62 7.03
C SER A 224 -10.11 -2.14 7.33
N GLN A 225 -10.84 -1.21 6.72
CA GLN A 225 -10.66 0.22 6.97
C GLN A 225 -11.15 0.62 8.37
N VAL A 226 -12.28 0.05 8.81
CA VAL A 226 -12.84 0.31 10.14
C VAL A 226 -11.97 -0.33 11.23
N LEU A 227 -11.50 -1.55 11.03
CA LEU A 227 -10.64 -2.26 11.99
C LEU A 227 -9.26 -1.59 12.15
N SER A 228 -8.82 -0.82 11.18
CA SER A 228 -7.56 -0.05 11.28
C SER A 228 -7.68 1.19 12.20
N LEU A 229 -8.91 1.56 12.61
CA LEU A 229 -9.16 2.69 13.50
C LEU A 229 -8.93 2.29 14.97
N THR A 230 -8.59 3.29 15.80
CA THR A 230 -8.61 3.11 17.25
C THR A 230 -10.05 2.94 17.74
N GLU A 231 -10.25 2.29 18.88
CA GLU A 231 -11.59 2.06 19.46
C GLU A 231 -12.44 3.33 19.55
N ILE A 232 -11.81 4.47 19.93
CA ILE A 232 -12.51 5.77 20.03
C ILE A 232 -13.08 6.25 18.68
N ARG A 233 -12.46 5.85 17.55
CA ARG A 233 -12.85 6.26 16.20
C ARG A 233 -13.58 5.17 15.43
N ALA A 234 -13.75 4.00 16.02
CA ALA A 234 -14.39 2.86 15.34
C ALA A 234 -15.85 3.16 14.96
N GLY A 235 -16.52 4.08 15.68
CA GLY A 235 -17.89 4.51 15.37
C GLY A 235 -18.92 3.36 15.51
N ALA A 236 -19.98 3.41 14.70
CA ALA A 236 -21.00 2.39 14.64
C ALA A 236 -20.93 1.63 13.31
N THR A 237 -21.08 0.32 13.35
CA THR A 237 -20.87 -0.55 12.17
C THR A 237 -21.91 -1.66 12.09
N TRP A 238 -22.43 -1.90 10.89
CA TRP A 238 -23.20 -3.07 10.52
C TRP A 238 -22.47 -3.87 9.45
N VAL A 239 -22.16 -5.13 9.74
CA VAL A 239 -21.60 -6.05 8.74
C VAL A 239 -22.71 -6.43 7.78
N VAL A 240 -22.56 -6.06 6.50
CA VAL A 240 -23.58 -6.34 5.48
C VAL A 240 -23.61 -7.86 5.23
N PRO A 241 -24.78 -8.52 5.33
CA PRO A 241 -24.89 -9.96 5.13
C PRO A 241 -24.39 -10.43 3.76
N ASP A 242 -23.63 -11.50 3.72
CA ASP A 242 -23.00 -12.05 2.52
C ASP A 242 -23.99 -12.41 1.38
N HIS A 243 -25.24 -12.73 1.70
CA HIS A 243 -26.25 -13.05 0.71
C HIS A 243 -26.79 -11.83 -0.06
N LEU A 244 -26.46 -10.61 0.37
CA LEU A 244 -26.90 -9.37 -0.27
C LEU A 244 -25.96 -8.90 -1.39
N TYR A 245 -24.77 -9.50 -1.54
CA TYR A 245 -23.80 -9.13 -2.58
C TYR A 245 -22.91 -10.32 -2.93
N ARG A 246 -22.31 -10.29 -4.11
CA ARG A 246 -21.36 -11.31 -4.53
C ARG A 246 -20.06 -11.23 -3.71
N PRO A 247 -19.43 -12.37 -3.35
CA PRO A 247 -18.19 -12.38 -2.58
C PRO A 247 -17.12 -11.49 -3.22
N ILE A 248 -16.45 -10.69 -2.40
CA ILE A 248 -15.39 -9.77 -2.85
C ILE A 248 -14.05 -10.52 -2.82
N ARG A 249 -13.88 -11.52 -3.69
CA ARG A 249 -12.63 -12.29 -3.83
C ARG A 249 -11.60 -11.46 -4.58
N GLN A 250 -10.40 -11.36 -4.05
CA GLN A 250 -9.36 -10.44 -4.49
C GLN A 250 -8.16 -11.22 -5.01
N ASP A 251 -7.80 -10.99 -6.28
CA ASP A 251 -6.70 -11.69 -6.93
C ASP A 251 -5.46 -10.81 -7.08
N ALA A 252 -4.29 -11.45 -6.88
CA ALA A 252 -2.99 -10.94 -7.26
C ALA A 252 -2.54 -11.57 -8.57
N VAL A 253 -1.77 -10.82 -9.39
CA VAL A 253 -1.22 -11.32 -10.65
C VAL A 253 0.09 -10.60 -11.01
N LEU A 254 1.03 -11.33 -11.61
CA LEU A 254 2.23 -10.78 -12.25
C LEU A 254 1.87 -10.20 -13.62
N LEU A 255 2.31 -8.99 -13.92
CA LEU A 255 2.10 -8.40 -15.23
C LEU A 255 3.19 -8.89 -16.22
N ASN A 256 2.83 -9.13 -17.50
CA ASN A 256 3.73 -9.74 -18.49
C ASN A 256 5.01 -8.95 -18.71
N ARG A 257 5.00 -7.63 -18.52
CA ARG A 257 6.21 -6.80 -18.56
C ARG A 257 7.26 -7.15 -17.48
N ALA A 258 6.84 -7.86 -16.44
CA ALA A 258 7.67 -8.29 -15.30
C ALA A 258 7.99 -9.80 -15.36
N ILE A 259 7.73 -10.48 -16.48
CA ILE A 259 8.16 -11.87 -16.66
C ILE A 259 9.69 -11.93 -16.55
N GLY A 260 10.17 -12.82 -15.69
CA GLY A 260 11.60 -12.93 -15.36
C GLY A 260 12.07 -12.00 -14.22
N CYS A 261 11.21 -11.15 -13.68
CA CYS A 261 11.49 -10.36 -12.48
C CYS A 261 11.48 -11.27 -11.24
N GLN A 262 12.66 -11.54 -10.69
CA GLN A 262 12.80 -12.42 -9.54
C GLN A 262 12.14 -11.85 -8.29
N VAL A 263 12.38 -10.58 -7.97
CA VAL A 263 11.79 -9.90 -6.81
C VAL A 263 10.25 -9.86 -6.87
N CYS A 264 9.67 -9.78 -8.09
CA CYS A 264 8.22 -9.82 -8.27
C CYS A 264 7.65 -11.19 -7.90
N SER A 265 8.33 -12.26 -8.30
CA SER A 265 7.95 -13.65 -7.97
C SER A 265 8.14 -13.94 -6.49
N GLU A 266 9.20 -13.44 -5.89
CA GLU A 266 9.44 -13.51 -4.44
C GLU A 266 8.34 -12.81 -3.66
N PHE A 267 7.93 -11.61 -4.08
CA PHE A 267 6.83 -10.90 -3.43
C PHE A 267 5.49 -11.66 -3.52
N LEU A 268 5.16 -12.22 -4.68
CA LEU A 268 3.94 -13.04 -4.82
C LEU A 268 3.99 -14.33 -3.98
N SER A 269 5.17 -14.91 -3.79
CA SER A 269 5.38 -16.05 -2.90
C SER A 269 5.27 -15.64 -1.44
N PHE A 270 5.89 -14.51 -1.06
CA PHE A 270 5.81 -13.92 0.27
C PHE A 270 4.36 -13.67 0.70
N LEU A 271 3.49 -13.18 -0.19
CA LEU A 271 2.06 -12.97 0.14
C LEU A 271 1.32 -14.26 0.54
N ARG A 272 1.83 -15.43 0.17
CA ARG A 272 1.22 -16.74 0.46
C ARG A 272 1.76 -17.40 1.73
N GLU A 273 2.76 -16.80 2.36
CA GLU A 273 3.32 -17.33 3.61
C GLU A 273 2.31 -17.21 4.75
N ASP A 274 2.26 -18.19 5.64
CA ASP A 274 1.33 -18.23 6.78
C ASP A 274 1.36 -16.96 7.64
N ALA A 275 2.55 -16.39 7.84
CA ALA A 275 2.73 -15.17 8.62
C ALA A 275 2.05 -13.95 7.97
N GLN A 276 2.04 -13.90 6.62
CA GLN A 276 1.39 -12.81 5.88
C GLN A 276 -0.12 -13.06 5.78
N LEU A 277 -0.54 -14.31 5.59
CA LEU A 277 -1.96 -14.68 5.62
C LEU A 277 -2.57 -14.35 6.99
N ALA A 278 -1.86 -14.62 8.08
CA ALA A 278 -2.29 -14.25 9.43
C ALA A 278 -2.44 -12.73 9.60
N LEU A 279 -1.51 -11.93 9.05
CA LEU A 279 -1.62 -10.46 9.05
C LEU A 279 -2.83 -9.99 8.25
N ILE A 280 -3.05 -10.55 7.06
CA ILE A 280 -4.19 -10.22 6.20
C ILE A 280 -5.50 -10.56 6.92
N SER A 281 -5.59 -11.73 7.54
CA SER A 281 -6.74 -12.15 8.33
C SER A 281 -7.00 -11.22 9.52
N ALA A 282 -5.96 -10.89 10.29
CA ALA A 282 -6.06 -9.95 11.41
C ALA A 282 -6.50 -8.54 10.97
N SER A 283 -6.27 -8.19 9.71
CA SER A 283 -6.72 -6.92 9.12
C SER A 283 -8.17 -6.93 8.66
N GLY A 284 -8.94 -8.01 8.92
CA GLY A 284 -10.37 -8.09 8.61
C GLY A 284 -10.70 -8.65 7.23
N TYR A 285 -9.82 -9.45 6.68
CA TYR A 285 -10.07 -10.23 5.47
C TYR A 285 -10.26 -11.71 5.83
N ARG A 286 -11.00 -12.43 5.00
CA ARG A 286 -10.98 -13.90 4.99
C ARG A 286 -9.87 -14.35 4.05
N VAL A 287 -9.09 -15.33 4.48
CA VAL A 287 -8.08 -16.03 3.69
C VAL A 287 -8.48 -17.49 3.60
N ASP A 288 -8.38 -18.05 2.39
CA ASP A 288 -8.76 -19.46 2.12
C ASP A 288 -7.58 -20.40 2.37
#